data_896f5b5057c0741b064896ef7985c790
#
_entry.id   896f5b5057c0741b064896ef7985c790
#
_cell.length_a   1.000
_cell.length_b   1.000
_cell.length_c   1.000
_cell.angle_alpha   90.00
_cell.angle_beta   90.00
_cell.angle_gamma   90.00
#
_symmetry.space_group_name_H-M   'P 1'
#
loop_
_entity.id
_entity.type
_entity.pdbx_description
1 polymer ?
#
loop_
_entity_poly.entity_id
_entity_poly.type
_entity_poly.pdbx_seq_one_letter_code
_entity_poly.pdbx_strand_id
1 'polypeptide(L)'
;PWHGPAREYARGHPAHGYMMAVALPTLGFIFEGGRFSAEETILAAPLLQILLLSVPFWVVQQVIGRAFYARQNTLTPAIVGTVATLAALPAYPLAVKLWGAFGVAMLTTLCLFVYTLALSWFWIRKHGTGAFEGMGHLLLKGFLLVLPGTLLAFSAVYGLSGRLPLWFPSPYAYLPAAMRHAVICGIAGVIFAIPYL
;
A
#
# COMPACT_ATOMS: atom_id res chain seq x y z
N PRO A 1 -1.26 22.11 -22.51
CA PRO A 1 -1.39 22.02 -21.06
C PRO A 1 -1.99 20.67 -20.66
N TRP A 2 -1.12 19.73 -20.38
CA TRP A 2 -1.45 18.38 -19.91
C TRP A 2 -1.68 18.41 -18.38
N HIS A 3 -2.84 18.89 -17.93
CA HIS A 3 -3.16 18.95 -16.49
C HIS A 3 -4.07 17.81 -16.01
N GLY A 4 -4.50 16.90 -16.88
CA GLY A 4 -5.46 15.83 -16.56
C GLY A 4 -4.91 14.72 -15.65
N PRO A 5 -3.88 13.95 -16.06
CA PRO A 5 -3.47 12.76 -15.29
C PRO A 5 -2.74 13.06 -13.98
N ALA A 6 -2.05 14.22 -13.87
CA ALA A 6 -1.36 14.59 -12.65
C ALA A 6 -2.31 14.89 -11.48
N ARG A 7 -3.50 15.43 -11.75
CA ARG A 7 -4.53 15.67 -10.72
C ARG A 7 -5.20 14.37 -10.26
N GLU A 8 -5.45 13.44 -11.16
CA GLU A 8 -5.99 12.11 -10.77
C GLU A 8 -4.97 11.30 -9.97
N TYR A 9 -3.70 11.39 -10.35
CA TYR A 9 -2.60 10.75 -9.63
C TYR A 9 -2.46 11.29 -8.19
N ALA A 10 -2.55 12.61 -8.02
CA ALA A 10 -2.49 13.24 -6.70
C ALA A 10 -3.67 12.85 -5.79
N ARG A 11 -4.83 12.51 -6.36
CA ARG A 11 -6.01 12.07 -5.58
C ARG A 11 -5.94 10.61 -5.14
N GLY A 12 -5.23 9.74 -5.87
CA GLY A 12 -5.12 8.32 -5.55
C GLY A 12 -4.10 7.98 -4.45
N HIS A 13 -3.04 8.79 -4.31
CA HIS A 13 -1.98 8.56 -3.35
C HIS A 13 -2.40 8.65 -1.86
N PRO A 14 -3.25 9.60 -1.44
CA PRO A 14 -3.66 9.66 -0.05
C PRO A 14 -4.44 8.43 0.40
N ALA A 15 -5.24 7.83 -0.47
CA ALA A 15 -6.08 6.69 -0.09
C ALA A 15 -5.29 5.48 0.40
N HIS A 16 -4.14 5.17 -0.18
CA HIS A 16 -3.36 4.01 0.25
C HIS A 16 -2.66 4.23 1.61
N GLY A 17 -2.20 5.46 1.89
CA GLY A 17 -1.67 5.80 3.20
C GLY A 17 -2.73 5.66 4.31
N TYR A 18 -3.95 6.11 4.02
CA TYR A 18 -5.09 5.88 4.91
C TYR A 18 -5.36 4.39 5.12
N MET A 19 -5.41 3.59 4.05
CA MET A 19 -5.61 2.13 4.13
C MET A 19 -4.53 1.44 4.97
N MET A 20 -3.28 1.87 4.90
CA MET A 20 -2.22 1.34 5.77
C MET A 20 -2.49 1.67 7.25
N ALA A 21 -2.94 2.87 7.56
CA ALA A 21 -3.23 3.29 8.92
C ALA A 21 -4.42 2.53 9.52
N VAL A 22 -5.48 2.31 8.72
CA VAL A 22 -6.70 1.62 9.17
C VAL A 22 -6.70 0.12 8.92
N ALA A 23 -5.59 -0.48 8.49
CA ALA A 23 -5.52 -1.91 8.18
C ALA A 23 -6.02 -2.80 9.32
N LEU A 24 -5.61 -2.53 10.56
CA LEU A 24 -6.04 -3.30 11.72
C LEU A 24 -7.54 -3.16 12.01
N PRO A 25 -8.12 -1.95 12.18
CA PRO A 25 -9.56 -1.84 12.44
C PRO A 25 -10.41 -2.28 11.24
N THR A 26 -9.93 -2.16 10.01
CA THR A 26 -10.65 -2.66 8.82
C THR A 26 -10.75 -4.18 8.84
N LEU A 27 -9.65 -4.88 9.14
CA LEU A 27 -9.68 -6.35 9.28
C LEU A 27 -10.61 -6.76 10.43
N GLY A 28 -10.53 -6.09 11.57
CA GLY A 28 -11.43 -6.36 12.69
C GLY A 28 -12.91 -6.13 12.33
N PHE A 29 -13.22 -5.04 11.63
CA PHE A 29 -14.59 -4.76 11.20
C PHE A 29 -15.16 -5.81 10.24
N ILE A 30 -14.34 -6.29 9.29
CA ILE A 30 -14.79 -7.19 8.23
C ILE A 30 -14.81 -8.66 8.70
N PHE A 31 -13.80 -9.07 9.46
CA PHE A 31 -13.56 -10.49 9.74
C PHE A 31 -13.82 -10.91 11.20
N GLU A 32 -13.71 -10.01 12.19
CA GLU A 32 -14.05 -10.35 13.57
C GLU A 32 -15.56 -10.57 13.72
N GLY A 33 -15.95 -11.70 14.30
CA GLY A 33 -17.37 -12.02 14.53
C GLY A 33 -17.78 -13.41 14.07
N GLY A 34 -16.84 -14.16 13.42
CA GLY A 34 -17.06 -15.57 13.03
C GLY A 34 -16.01 -16.49 13.64
N ARG A 35 -15.31 -17.23 12.79
CA ARG A 35 -14.18 -18.08 13.17
C ARG A 35 -12.86 -17.31 13.32
N PHE A 36 -12.83 -16.04 12.93
CA PHE A 36 -11.64 -15.20 12.95
C PHE A 36 -11.57 -14.43 14.28
N SER A 37 -10.52 -14.69 15.04
CA SER A 37 -10.32 -14.11 16.37
C SER A 37 -9.60 -12.76 16.31
N ALA A 38 -9.67 -11.99 17.41
CA ALA A 38 -8.94 -10.74 17.55
C ALA A 38 -7.40 -10.95 17.48
N GLU A 39 -6.89 -12.13 17.92
CA GLU A 39 -5.48 -12.47 17.81
C GLU A 39 -5.05 -12.64 16.35
N GLU A 40 -5.89 -13.27 15.52
CA GLU A 40 -5.66 -13.42 14.09
C GLU A 40 -5.71 -12.08 13.37
N THR A 41 -6.58 -11.16 13.78
CA THR A 41 -6.60 -9.78 13.28
C THR A 41 -5.26 -9.08 13.53
N ILE A 42 -4.71 -9.24 14.74
CA ILE A 42 -3.43 -8.63 15.13
C ILE A 42 -2.27 -9.19 14.28
N LEU A 43 -2.30 -10.48 13.95
CA LEU A 43 -1.28 -11.12 13.13
C LEU A 43 -1.44 -10.76 11.63
N ALA A 44 -2.67 -10.59 11.15
CA ALA A 44 -2.96 -10.29 9.75
C ALA A 44 -2.72 -8.81 9.39
N ALA A 45 -2.91 -7.88 10.32
CA ALA A 45 -2.78 -6.45 10.05
C ALA A 45 -1.38 -6.05 9.52
N PRO A 46 -0.25 -6.48 10.11
CA PRO A 46 1.07 -6.16 9.56
C PRO A 46 1.32 -6.80 8.19
N LEU A 47 0.74 -7.96 7.90
CA LEU A 47 0.83 -8.58 6.57
C LEU A 47 0.15 -7.68 5.52
N LEU A 48 -1.06 -7.19 5.83
CA LEU A 48 -1.78 -6.27 4.96
C LEU A 48 -1.00 -4.96 4.76
N GLN A 49 -0.39 -4.41 5.82
CA GLN A 49 0.42 -3.19 5.74
C GLN A 49 1.63 -3.37 4.81
N ILE A 50 2.32 -4.51 4.88
CA ILE A 50 3.44 -4.83 3.99
C ILE A 50 2.96 -4.94 2.53
N LEU A 51 1.83 -5.59 2.28
CA LEU A 51 1.26 -5.67 0.93
C LEU A 51 0.84 -4.30 0.41
N LEU A 52 0.27 -3.45 1.26
CA LEU A 52 -0.08 -2.08 0.88
C LEU A 52 1.16 -1.24 0.53
N LEU A 53 2.33 -1.54 1.11
CA LEU A 53 3.59 -0.90 0.73
C LEU A 53 3.97 -1.16 -0.74
N SER A 54 3.46 -2.22 -1.34
CA SER A 54 3.69 -2.52 -2.76
C SER A 54 2.85 -1.68 -3.73
N VAL A 55 1.78 -1.03 -3.25
CA VAL A 55 0.83 -0.27 -4.09
C VAL A 55 1.49 0.84 -4.92
N PRO A 56 2.40 1.67 -4.40
CA PRO A 56 3.10 2.67 -5.20
C PRO A 56 3.88 2.07 -6.38
N PHE A 57 4.53 0.93 -6.16
CA PHE A 57 5.28 0.24 -7.22
C PHE A 57 4.34 -0.31 -8.28
N TRP A 58 3.22 -0.87 -7.87
CA TRP A 58 2.18 -1.35 -8.79
C TRP A 58 1.60 -0.23 -9.65
N VAL A 59 1.36 0.94 -9.08
CA VAL A 59 0.87 2.11 -9.82
C VAL A 59 1.89 2.57 -10.86
N VAL A 60 3.17 2.70 -10.50
CA VAL A 60 4.25 3.05 -11.44
C VAL A 60 4.34 2.02 -12.58
N GLN A 61 4.27 0.74 -12.24
CA GLN A 61 4.26 -0.36 -13.19
C GLN A 61 3.11 -0.25 -14.20
N GLN A 62 1.90 0.08 -13.75
CA GLN A 62 0.73 0.27 -14.61
C GLN A 62 0.92 1.42 -15.60
N VAL A 63 1.50 2.54 -15.15
CA VAL A 63 1.80 3.68 -16.03
C VAL A 63 2.80 3.30 -17.10
N ILE A 64 3.90 2.64 -16.73
CA ILE A 64 4.94 2.20 -17.67
C ILE A 64 4.38 1.15 -18.63
N GLY A 65 3.59 0.21 -18.14
CA GLY A 65 2.92 -0.81 -18.96
C GLY A 65 2.05 -0.17 -20.05
N ARG A 66 1.22 0.81 -19.69
CA ARG A 66 0.40 1.57 -20.65
C ARG A 66 1.26 2.31 -21.67
N ALA A 67 2.40 2.86 -21.27
CA ALA A 67 3.33 3.52 -22.18
C ALA A 67 3.92 2.55 -23.20
N PHE A 68 4.26 1.32 -22.80
CA PHE A 68 4.69 0.25 -23.72
C PHE A 68 3.58 -0.13 -24.71
N TYR A 69 2.32 -0.28 -24.21
CA TYR A 69 1.17 -0.63 -25.06
C TYR A 69 0.85 0.47 -26.07
N ALA A 70 0.94 1.74 -25.67
CA ALA A 70 0.76 2.86 -26.59
C ALA A 70 1.78 2.88 -27.74
N ARG A 71 2.93 2.25 -27.54
CA ARG A 71 3.96 2.05 -28.58
C ARG A 71 3.87 0.69 -29.29
N GLN A 72 2.75 -0.01 -29.15
CA GLN A 72 2.51 -1.34 -29.74
C GLN A 72 3.55 -2.39 -29.30
N ASN A 73 4.24 -2.17 -28.18
CA ASN A 73 5.21 -3.09 -27.61
C ASN A 73 4.62 -3.82 -26.41
N THR A 74 3.82 -4.82 -26.66
CA THR A 74 3.21 -5.67 -25.62
C THR A 74 4.15 -6.77 -25.13
N LEU A 75 5.12 -7.14 -25.96
CA LEU A 75 6.01 -8.27 -25.70
C LEU A 75 6.99 -7.99 -24.55
N THR A 76 7.54 -6.77 -24.47
CA THR A 76 8.53 -6.44 -23.43
C THR A 76 7.95 -6.55 -22.01
N PRO A 77 6.81 -5.92 -21.66
CA PRO A 77 6.20 -6.09 -20.35
C PRO A 77 5.82 -7.55 -20.03
N ALA A 78 5.33 -8.29 -21.04
CA ALA A 78 4.96 -9.68 -20.86
C ALA A 78 6.18 -10.56 -20.54
N ILE A 79 7.27 -10.43 -21.29
CA ILE A 79 8.49 -11.22 -21.03
C ILE A 79 9.09 -10.85 -19.68
N VAL A 80 9.23 -9.56 -19.36
CA VAL A 80 9.82 -9.11 -18.10
C VAL A 80 8.96 -9.62 -16.91
N GLY A 81 7.63 -9.55 -17.02
CA GLY A 81 6.71 -10.07 -16.00
C GLY A 81 6.83 -11.57 -15.83
N THR A 82 6.87 -12.33 -16.93
CA THR A 82 7.00 -13.79 -16.88
C THR A 82 8.34 -14.20 -16.26
N VAL A 83 9.44 -13.59 -16.67
CA VAL A 83 10.78 -13.88 -16.13
C VAL A 83 10.84 -13.53 -14.65
N ALA A 84 10.31 -12.37 -14.23
CA ALA A 84 10.27 -11.97 -12.84
C ALA A 84 9.47 -12.97 -11.97
N THR A 85 8.31 -13.41 -12.47
CA THR A 85 7.46 -14.40 -11.78
C THR A 85 8.16 -15.74 -11.66
N LEU A 86 8.73 -16.26 -12.76
CA LEU A 86 9.45 -17.53 -12.75
C LEU A 86 10.68 -17.51 -11.85
N ALA A 87 11.40 -16.40 -11.80
CA ALA A 87 12.55 -16.22 -10.92
C ALA A 87 12.14 -16.15 -9.44
N ALA A 88 10.94 -15.63 -9.14
CA ALA A 88 10.42 -15.54 -7.77
C ALA A 88 9.87 -16.88 -7.25
N LEU A 89 9.38 -17.78 -8.13
CA LEU A 89 8.74 -19.02 -7.74
C LEU A 89 9.57 -19.87 -6.75
N PRO A 90 10.87 -20.14 -6.97
CA PRO A 90 11.67 -20.94 -6.02
C PRO A 90 11.93 -20.23 -4.68
N ALA A 91 11.79 -18.90 -4.63
CA ALA A 91 11.99 -18.13 -3.40
C ALA A 91 10.78 -18.21 -2.45
N TYR A 92 9.56 -18.46 -2.95
CA TYR A 92 8.36 -18.53 -2.11
C TYR A 92 8.40 -19.66 -1.07
N PRO A 93 8.73 -20.93 -1.41
CA PRO A 93 8.85 -21.98 -0.42
C PRO A 93 9.91 -21.68 0.65
N LEU A 94 11.02 -21.05 0.25
CA LEU A 94 12.06 -20.63 1.19
C LEU A 94 11.55 -19.53 2.13
N ALA A 95 10.84 -18.53 1.61
CA ALA A 95 10.26 -17.45 2.40
C ALA A 95 9.23 -17.98 3.41
N VAL A 96 8.37 -18.91 2.99
CA VAL A 96 7.43 -19.58 3.92
C VAL A 96 8.18 -20.34 5.02
N LYS A 97 9.24 -21.05 4.68
CA LYS A 97 10.01 -21.84 5.65
C LYS A 97 10.75 -20.97 6.66
N LEU A 98 11.25 -19.80 6.26
CA LEU A 98 12.04 -18.92 7.12
C LEU A 98 11.18 -17.98 7.96
N TRP A 99 10.13 -17.37 7.38
CA TRP A 99 9.34 -16.31 8.01
C TRP A 99 7.82 -16.51 7.89
N GLY A 100 7.36 -17.67 7.46
CA GLY A 100 5.92 -17.97 7.33
C GLY A 100 5.21 -17.01 6.38
N ALA A 101 3.99 -16.63 6.74
CA ALA A 101 3.16 -15.70 5.96
C ALA A 101 3.81 -14.31 5.78
N PHE A 102 4.56 -13.85 6.78
CA PHE A 102 5.28 -12.58 6.73
C PHE A 102 6.33 -12.57 5.61
N GLY A 103 7.07 -13.67 5.47
CA GLY A 103 8.05 -13.85 4.41
C GLY A 103 7.42 -13.79 3.02
N VAL A 104 6.21 -14.36 2.85
CA VAL A 104 5.46 -14.30 1.58
C VAL A 104 5.07 -12.86 1.25
N ALA A 105 4.56 -12.09 2.22
CA ALA A 105 4.16 -10.70 2.03
C ALA A 105 5.37 -9.82 1.65
N MET A 106 6.50 -9.99 2.35
CA MET A 106 7.74 -9.28 2.03
C MET A 106 8.28 -9.63 0.66
N LEU A 107 8.32 -10.93 0.32
CA LEU A 107 8.82 -11.39 -0.99
C LEU A 107 7.94 -10.85 -2.12
N THR A 108 6.61 -10.86 -1.96
CA THR A 108 5.67 -10.30 -2.94
C THR A 108 5.93 -8.81 -3.18
N THR A 109 6.08 -8.03 -2.12
CA THR A 109 6.40 -6.59 -2.21
C THR A 109 7.75 -6.37 -2.90
N LEU A 110 8.77 -7.16 -2.55
CA LEU A 110 10.09 -7.11 -3.17
C LEU A 110 10.03 -7.47 -4.68
N CYS A 111 9.28 -8.51 -5.04
CA CYS A 111 9.10 -8.90 -6.44
C CYS A 111 8.44 -7.80 -7.26
N LEU A 112 7.42 -7.13 -6.74
CA LEU A 112 6.78 -6.00 -7.41
C LEU A 112 7.74 -4.82 -7.56
N PHE A 113 8.55 -4.53 -6.54
CA PHE A 113 9.58 -3.51 -6.61
C PHE A 113 10.62 -3.82 -7.70
N VAL A 114 11.18 -5.03 -7.69
CA VAL A 114 12.19 -5.47 -8.69
C VAL A 114 11.60 -5.46 -10.10
N TYR A 115 10.36 -5.94 -10.28
CA TYR A 115 9.68 -5.91 -11.56
C TYR A 115 9.48 -4.48 -12.07
N THR A 116 9.06 -3.55 -11.20
CA THR A 116 8.91 -2.14 -11.54
C THR A 116 10.24 -1.51 -11.97
N LEU A 117 11.33 -1.81 -11.26
CA LEU A 117 12.66 -1.34 -11.62
C LEU A 117 13.12 -1.91 -12.98
N ALA A 118 12.92 -3.21 -13.21
CA ALA A 118 13.28 -3.84 -14.47
C ALA A 118 12.50 -3.21 -15.63
N LEU A 119 11.19 -3.02 -15.48
CA LEU A 119 10.35 -2.43 -16.51
C LEU A 119 10.76 -0.98 -16.81
N SER A 120 11.06 -0.19 -15.75
CA SER A 120 11.58 1.18 -15.87
C SER A 120 12.91 1.21 -16.61
N TRP A 121 13.81 0.30 -16.27
CA TRP A 121 15.11 0.17 -16.91
C TRP A 121 15.01 -0.12 -18.41
N PHE A 122 14.16 -1.09 -18.81
CA PHE A 122 13.93 -1.41 -20.22
C PHE A 122 13.32 -0.22 -20.98
N TRP A 123 12.43 0.52 -20.34
CA TRP A 123 11.87 1.73 -20.92
C TRP A 123 12.93 2.79 -21.17
N ILE A 124 13.74 3.12 -20.15
CA ILE A 124 14.78 4.15 -20.22
C ILE A 124 15.81 3.79 -21.30
N ARG A 125 16.25 2.53 -21.35
CA ARG A 125 17.19 2.08 -22.37
C ARG A 125 16.67 2.21 -23.80
N LYS A 126 15.37 2.00 -24.00
CA LYS A 126 14.78 1.99 -25.35
C LYS A 126 14.26 3.36 -25.80
N HIS A 127 13.81 4.19 -24.87
CA HIS A 127 13.09 5.44 -25.18
C HIS A 127 13.69 6.68 -24.50
N GLY A 128 14.76 6.52 -23.72
CA GLY A 128 15.38 7.61 -22.97
C GLY A 128 14.59 7.98 -21.71
N THR A 129 15.09 8.99 -20.99
CA THR A 129 14.55 9.45 -19.70
C THR A 129 13.38 10.42 -19.83
N GLY A 130 13.10 10.96 -21.02
CA GLY A 130 12.10 12.03 -21.21
C GLY A 130 10.69 11.70 -20.70
N ALA A 131 10.31 10.41 -20.71
CA ALA A 131 9.02 9.99 -20.14
C ALA A 131 8.97 10.04 -18.59
N PHE A 132 10.13 10.08 -17.95
CA PHE A 132 10.27 10.15 -16.48
C PHE A 132 10.59 11.57 -15.99
N GLU A 133 10.75 12.55 -16.89
CA GLU A 133 10.95 13.94 -16.52
C GLU A 133 9.75 14.44 -15.70
N GLY A 134 10.03 14.90 -14.48
CA GLY A 134 9.01 15.30 -13.52
C GLY A 134 8.34 14.18 -12.73
N MET A 135 8.41 12.91 -13.15
CA MET A 135 7.77 11.80 -12.43
C MET A 135 8.41 11.59 -11.04
N GLY A 136 9.73 11.64 -10.92
CA GLY A 136 10.41 11.53 -9.63
C GLY A 136 9.96 12.63 -8.65
N HIS A 137 9.82 13.86 -9.15
CA HIS A 137 9.33 14.99 -8.35
C HIS A 137 7.85 14.85 -7.96
N LEU A 138 7.01 14.31 -8.87
CA LEU A 138 5.60 14.02 -8.57
C LEU A 138 5.46 12.90 -7.54
N LEU A 139 6.25 11.83 -7.67
CA LEU A 139 6.26 10.72 -6.70
C LEU A 139 6.76 11.21 -5.33
N LEU A 140 7.82 12.00 -5.30
CA LEU A 140 8.34 12.58 -4.06
C LEU A 140 7.33 13.51 -3.40
N LYS A 141 6.73 14.42 -4.17
CA LYS A 141 5.66 15.29 -3.67
C LYS A 141 4.45 14.50 -3.18
N GLY A 142 4.01 13.50 -3.94
CA GLY A 142 2.91 12.63 -3.55
C GLY A 142 3.21 11.90 -2.24
N PHE A 143 4.42 11.35 -2.10
CA PHE A 143 4.86 10.68 -0.88
C PHE A 143 4.92 11.63 0.32
N LEU A 144 5.54 12.83 0.15
CA LEU A 144 5.61 13.84 1.20
C LEU A 144 4.24 14.36 1.62
N LEU A 145 3.30 14.46 0.67
CA LEU A 145 1.94 14.90 0.95
C LEU A 145 1.15 13.85 1.76
N VAL A 146 1.37 12.56 1.50
CA VAL A 146 0.67 11.44 2.14
C VAL A 146 1.18 11.19 3.56
N LEU A 147 2.48 11.42 3.81
CA LEU A 147 3.12 11.15 5.10
C LEU A 147 2.39 11.76 6.31
N PRO A 148 2.09 13.09 6.35
CA PRO A 148 1.48 13.68 7.54
C PRO A 148 0.09 13.11 7.82
N GLY A 149 -0.74 12.93 6.79
CA GLY A 149 -2.06 12.30 6.95
C GLY A 149 -1.98 10.86 7.45
N THR A 150 -1.04 10.07 6.90
CA THR A 150 -0.83 8.68 7.32
C THR A 150 -0.34 8.59 8.75
N LEU A 151 0.61 9.43 9.16
CA LEU A 151 1.11 9.47 10.53
C LEU A 151 0.03 9.88 11.53
N LEU A 152 -0.79 10.88 11.19
CA LEU A 152 -1.93 11.30 12.02
C LEU A 152 -2.98 10.19 12.13
N ALA A 153 -3.36 9.56 11.03
CA ALA A 153 -4.31 8.45 11.05
C ALA A 153 -3.75 7.25 11.83
N PHE A 154 -2.47 6.93 11.66
CA PHE A 154 -1.81 5.85 12.39
C PHE A 154 -1.80 6.13 13.90
N SER A 155 -1.43 7.34 14.33
CA SER A 155 -1.45 7.73 15.75
C SER A 155 -2.87 7.70 16.33
N ALA A 156 -3.88 8.12 15.56
CA ALA A 156 -5.28 8.05 15.97
C ALA A 156 -5.75 6.59 16.14
N VAL A 157 -5.44 5.70 15.18
CA VAL A 157 -5.78 4.28 15.26
C VAL A 157 -5.13 3.64 16.48
N TYR A 158 -3.85 3.85 16.71
CA TYR A 158 -3.14 3.27 17.85
C TYR A 158 -3.63 3.85 19.18
N GLY A 159 -3.90 5.16 19.26
CA GLY A 159 -4.44 5.80 20.43
C GLY A 159 -5.85 5.30 20.78
N LEU A 160 -6.74 5.20 19.80
CA LEU A 160 -8.11 4.73 19.98
C LEU A 160 -8.16 3.21 20.25
N SER A 161 -7.19 2.44 19.77
CA SER A 161 -7.08 1.00 20.03
C SER A 161 -6.54 0.67 21.43
N GLY A 162 -6.14 1.67 22.22
CA GLY A 162 -5.55 1.46 23.55
C GLY A 162 -4.15 0.84 23.55
N ARG A 163 -3.48 0.83 22.40
CA ARG A 163 -2.13 0.27 22.23
C ARG A 163 -0.99 1.25 22.53
N LEU A 164 -1.28 2.54 22.47
CA LEU A 164 -0.38 3.53 23.06
C LEU A 164 -0.66 3.57 24.57
N PRO A 165 0.35 3.69 25.42
CA PRO A 165 0.19 3.93 26.85
C PRO A 165 -0.27 5.38 27.07
N LEU A 166 -1.40 5.76 26.47
CA LEU A 166 -2.08 6.99 26.76
C LEU A 166 -2.89 6.76 28.04
N TRP A 167 -2.78 7.63 28.97
CA TRP A 167 -3.40 7.64 30.31
C TRP A 167 -4.95 7.61 30.32
N PHE A 168 -5.57 7.43 29.15
CA PHE A 168 -7.01 7.41 29.03
C PHE A 168 -7.51 6.00 28.70
N PRO A 169 -8.44 5.43 29.48
CA PRO A 169 -9.16 4.25 29.08
C PRO A 169 -9.85 4.52 27.75
N SER A 170 -9.75 3.56 26.81
CA SER A 170 -10.39 3.70 25.50
C SER A 170 -11.87 4.04 25.70
N PRO A 171 -12.38 5.19 25.23
CA PRO A 171 -13.77 5.61 25.45
C PRO A 171 -14.79 4.67 24.78
N TYR A 172 -14.31 3.71 23.98
CA TYR A 172 -15.13 2.80 23.18
C TYR A 172 -15.08 1.34 23.67
N ALA A 173 -14.51 1.08 24.85
CA ALA A 173 -14.35 -0.29 25.37
C ALA A 173 -15.67 -1.05 25.58
N TYR A 174 -16.78 -0.33 25.76
CA TYR A 174 -18.12 -0.87 25.96
C TYR A 174 -18.91 -1.09 24.66
N LEU A 175 -18.39 -0.70 23.50
CA LEU A 175 -19.06 -0.95 22.22
C LEU A 175 -18.75 -2.37 21.70
N PRO A 176 -19.69 -3.00 20.98
CA PRO A 176 -19.41 -4.24 20.25
C PRO A 176 -18.18 -4.09 19.36
N ALA A 177 -17.38 -5.16 19.22
CA ALA A 177 -16.11 -5.10 18.50
C ALA A 177 -16.23 -4.47 17.10
N ALA A 178 -17.21 -4.91 16.31
CA ALA A 178 -17.46 -4.37 14.98
C ALA A 178 -17.76 -2.86 14.97
N MET A 179 -18.61 -2.38 15.89
CA MET A 179 -18.92 -0.95 16.00
C MET A 179 -17.70 -0.14 16.41
N ARG A 180 -16.89 -0.66 17.34
CA ARG A 180 -15.64 -0.05 17.78
C ARG A 180 -14.68 0.14 16.61
N HIS A 181 -14.47 -0.90 15.80
CA HIS A 181 -13.62 -0.82 14.61
C HIS A 181 -14.15 0.15 13.55
N ALA A 182 -15.48 0.17 13.32
CA ALA A 182 -16.10 1.13 12.39
C ALA A 182 -15.90 2.59 12.85
N VAL A 183 -16.08 2.87 14.14
CA VAL A 183 -15.84 4.21 14.71
C VAL A 183 -14.37 4.62 14.57
N ILE A 184 -13.44 3.72 14.86
CA ILE A 184 -12.00 3.99 14.72
C ILE A 184 -11.66 4.31 13.26
N CYS A 185 -12.16 3.53 12.30
CA CYS A 185 -12.00 3.82 10.88
C CYS A 185 -12.55 5.20 10.49
N GLY A 186 -13.75 5.54 10.95
CA GLY A 186 -14.37 6.82 10.65
C GLY A 186 -13.58 8.01 11.20
N ILE A 187 -13.18 7.95 12.47
CA ILE A 187 -12.39 9.02 13.11
C ILE A 187 -11.02 9.15 12.45
N ALA A 188 -10.33 8.03 12.18
CA ALA A 188 -9.07 8.04 11.48
C ALA A 188 -9.19 8.63 10.07
N GLY A 189 -10.32 8.40 9.37
CA GLY A 189 -10.62 8.99 8.06
C GLY A 189 -10.76 10.51 8.11
N VAL A 190 -11.48 11.02 9.10
CA VAL A 190 -11.63 12.47 9.31
C VAL A 190 -10.27 13.11 9.63
N ILE A 191 -9.50 12.51 10.56
CA ILE A 191 -8.18 13.00 10.94
C ILE A 191 -7.20 12.96 9.76
N PHE A 192 -7.26 11.89 8.96
CA PHE A 192 -6.45 11.76 7.76
C PHE A 192 -6.73 12.88 6.75
N ALA A 193 -7.97 13.33 6.64
CA ALA A 193 -8.38 14.37 5.70
C ALA A 193 -7.89 15.78 6.09
N ILE A 194 -7.58 16.04 7.37
CA ILE A 194 -7.19 17.37 7.88
C ILE A 194 -6.07 18.04 7.06
N PRO A 195 -4.94 17.37 6.73
CA PRO A 195 -3.85 18.00 5.98
C PRO A 195 -4.20 18.32 4.53
N TYR A 196 -5.35 17.88 4.02
CA TYR A 196 -5.78 18.03 2.62
C TYR A 196 -6.94 19.03 2.45
N LEU A 197 -7.50 19.53 3.56
CA LEU A 197 -8.49 20.60 3.61
C LEU A 197 -7.82 21.97 3.58
#